data_9c6082b328d16bbc81c6a86386956bec
#
_entry.id   9c6082b328d16bbc81c6a86386956bec
#
_cell.length_a   1.000
_cell.length_b   1.000
_cell.length_c   1.000
_cell.angle_alpha   90.00
_cell.angle_beta   90.00
_cell.angle_gamma   90.00
#
_symmetry.space_group_name_H-M   'P 1'
#
loop_
_entity.id
_entity.type
_entity.pdbx_description
1 polymer ?
#
loop_
_entity_poly.entity_id
_entity_poly.type
_entity_poly.pdbx_seq_one_letter_code
_entity_poly.pdbx_strand_id
1 'polypeptide(L)'
;MKKRLSLIIPSYNCAEYLDETLMSVLSQLPDDCELIVVDDGSSDAAPDMLRKYVAEYGGLRIALKENGGVSTARNTGLDMAEGEWITFMDCDDILKEGFFERALPVTDTAADLCIFSYERVELMGEEELVAPLMLADRTYNTASDFADDYVRTRHLLVYSACNKFYRKEILDENGIRFREGLSFGEDRLFNYTYLRYCGSVTTSSIRMFRYMQRNPGSASKRSFPDYFNTIMMLHNAKMDCFLELSKGTTGTEKRAFVGYDLSTEMGRMIDRFSDYPGEKEENLPKINRLLFGDPDNISGHFDCLIVLGSRNCGYRAERAFEIAGNDRDTLFIVTGGNMHKDGEHTEAGFMAELLKKRGVSEDRIIIEDQAENTFRNLEISAGMIEESVNAGILPKPCEDLRIGIVTAGFHIPRTRMMAADIPWYDGKDIVFIPAYGEHTRPDNWYSDPQGRNIGLSEIAKCCRIGKKY
;
A
#
# COMPACT_ATOMS: atom_id res chain seq x y z
N MET A 1 15.73 41.14 -8.44
CA MET A 1 15.73 40.62 -7.05
C MET A 1 15.62 39.12 -7.14
N LYS A 2 16.27 38.41 -6.25
CA LYS A 2 16.14 36.93 -6.18
C LYS A 2 14.68 36.60 -5.83
N LYS A 3 14.05 35.68 -6.54
CA LYS A 3 12.69 35.28 -6.27
C LYS A 3 12.64 34.39 -5.02
N ARG A 4 11.67 34.61 -4.14
CA ARG A 4 11.47 33.84 -2.91
C ARG A 4 10.79 32.52 -3.17
N LEU A 5 9.73 32.54 -4.02
CA LEU A 5 8.90 31.37 -4.31
C LEU A 5 8.54 31.33 -5.79
N SER A 6 8.67 30.16 -6.41
CA SER A 6 8.08 29.85 -7.71
C SER A 6 6.89 28.92 -7.51
N LEU A 7 5.68 29.36 -7.92
CA LEU A 7 4.49 28.52 -7.99
C LEU A 7 4.38 27.98 -9.41
N ILE A 8 4.32 26.66 -9.58
CA ILE A 8 4.32 25.97 -10.86
C ILE A 8 2.95 25.32 -11.07
N ILE A 9 2.29 25.63 -12.20
CA ILE A 9 1.00 25.06 -12.60
C ILE A 9 1.18 24.31 -13.91
N PRO A 10 1.11 22.95 -13.94
CA PRO A 10 0.96 22.20 -15.16
C PRO A 10 -0.46 22.36 -15.70
N SER A 11 -0.61 22.61 -17.00
CA SER A 11 -1.89 22.85 -17.68
C SER A 11 -2.04 21.92 -18.88
N TYR A 12 -3.18 21.24 -18.99
CA TYR A 12 -3.55 20.45 -20.16
C TYR A 12 -5.06 20.37 -20.32
N ASN A 13 -5.60 20.98 -21.40
CA ASN A 13 -7.02 21.01 -21.71
C ASN A 13 -7.89 21.43 -20.51
N CYS A 14 -7.53 22.54 -19.87
CA CYS A 14 -8.20 23.05 -18.68
C CYS A 14 -8.73 24.49 -18.84
N ALA A 15 -8.96 24.95 -20.07
CA ALA A 15 -9.45 26.30 -20.36
C ALA A 15 -10.69 26.70 -19.54
N GLU A 16 -11.57 25.73 -19.22
CA GLU A 16 -12.78 25.93 -18.41
C GLU A 16 -12.48 26.43 -16.99
N TYR A 17 -11.37 26.00 -16.40
CA TYR A 17 -11.02 26.30 -14.99
C TYR A 17 -9.89 27.31 -14.87
N LEU A 18 -9.12 27.49 -15.95
CA LEU A 18 -7.85 28.19 -15.93
C LEU A 18 -7.96 29.65 -15.48
N ASP A 19 -9.04 30.36 -15.87
CA ASP A 19 -9.27 31.75 -15.49
C ASP A 19 -9.40 31.91 -13.96
N GLU A 20 -10.25 31.09 -13.36
CA GLU A 20 -10.47 31.09 -11.90
C GLU A 20 -9.19 30.73 -11.14
N THR A 21 -8.48 29.70 -11.61
CA THR A 21 -7.20 29.28 -11.05
C THR A 21 -6.15 30.39 -11.10
N LEU A 22 -5.92 30.99 -12.28
CA LEU A 22 -4.95 32.05 -12.46
C LEU A 22 -5.26 33.29 -11.63
N MET A 23 -6.54 33.72 -11.62
CA MET A 23 -6.96 34.87 -10.85
C MET A 23 -6.82 34.67 -9.35
N SER A 24 -7.06 33.43 -8.84
CA SER A 24 -6.86 33.12 -7.43
C SER A 24 -5.38 33.30 -6.98
N VAL A 25 -4.43 33.13 -7.89
CA VAL A 25 -3.00 33.31 -7.64
C VAL A 25 -2.58 34.76 -7.91
N LEU A 26 -2.83 35.27 -9.13
CA LEU A 26 -2.32 36.56 -9.61
C LEU A 26 -2.82 37.76 -8.81
N SER A 27 -4.06 37.71 -8.31
CA SER A 27 -4.65 38.78 -7.49
C SER A 27 -3.93 39.01 -6.16
N GLN A 28 -3.13 38.05 -5.72
CA GLN A 28 -2.41 38.11 -4.43
C GLN A 28 -0.91 37.78 -4.55
N LEU A 29 -0.38 37.64 -5.78
CA LEU A 29 1.03 37.23 -6.02
C LEU A 29 1.98 38.35 -5.60
N PRO A 30 2.89 38.14 -4.63
CA PRO A 30 3.86 39.16 -4.22
C PRO A 30 4.95 39.40 -5.28
N ASP A 31 5.55 40.57 -5.29
CA ASP A 31 6.59 40.98 -6.25
C ASP A 31 7.84 40.08 -6.20
N ASP A 32 8.15 39.52 -5.04
CA ASP A 32 9.27 38.59 -4.82
C ASP A 32 8.92 37.13 -5.11
N CYS A 33 7.71 36.86 -5.62
CA CYS A 33 7.27 35.55 -6.09
C CYS A 33 7.08 35.54 -7.62
N GLU A 34 6.95 34.37 -8.19
CA GLU A 34 6.60 34.18 -9.60
C GLU A 34 5.60 33.04 -9.78
N LEU A 35 4.76 33.16 -10.80
CA LEU A 35 3.87 32.10 -11.29
C LEU A 35 4.42 31.60 -12.62
N ILE A 36 4.61 30.27 -12.72
CA ILE A 36 5.02 29.58 -13.94
C ILE A 36 3.91 28.63 -14.34
N VAL A 37 3.35 28.83 -15.55
CA VAL A 37 2.36 27.92 -16.11
C VAL A 37 2.96 27.20 -17.32
N VAL A 38 2.92 25.87 -17.28
CA VAL A 38 3.41 25.03 -18.37
C VAL A 38 2.25 24.34 -19.04
N ASP A 39 1.93 24.77 -20.25
CA ASP A 39 0.94 24.12 -21.10
C ASP A 39 1.56 22.91 -21.80
N ASP A 40 1.01 21.73 -21.50
CA ASP A 40 1.49 20.44 -22.00
C ASP A 40 0.79 20.02 -23.32
N GLY A 41 0.71 20.96 -24.28
CA GLY A 41 0.16 20.69 -25.60
C GLY A 41 -1.36 20.65 -25.64
N SER A 42 -2.02 21.60 -24.97
CA SER A 42 -3.47 21.71 -24.98
C SER A 42 -4.02 21.97 -26.39
N SER A 43 -5.17 21.37 -26.68
CA SER A 43 -5.93 21.56 -27.92
C SER A 43 -7.14 22.48 -27.77
N ASP A 44 -7.43 22.91 -26.54
CA ASP A 44 -8.50 23.85 -26.20
C ASP A 44 -8.00 25.32 -26.23
N ALA A 45 -8.76 26.25 -25.64
CA ALA A 45 -8.42 27.67 -25.60
C ALA A 45 -7.32 28.06 -24.59
N ALA A 46 -6.81 27.13 -23.75
CA ALA A 46 -5.86 27.44 -22.71
C ALA A 46 -4.57 28.14 -23.19
N PRO A 47 -3.92 27.73 -24.33
CA PRO A 47 -2.71 28.42 -24.81
C PRO A 47 -2.96 29.90 -25.17
N ASP A 48 -4.14 30.22 -25.74
CA ASP A 48 -4.46 31.60 -26.11
C ASP A 48 -4.82 32.45 -24.88
N MET A 49 -5.47 31.86 -23.88
CA MET A 49 -5.71 32.49 -22.59
C MET A 49 -4.39 32.85 -21.91
N LEU A 50 -3.46 31.90 -21.83
CA LEU A 50 -2.14 32.11 -21.22
C LEU A 50 -1.36 33.24 -21.88
N ARG A 51 -1.36 33.34 -23.22
CA ARG A 51 -0.71 34.46 -23.95
C ARG A 51 -1.30 35.84 -23.57
N LYS A 52 -2.62 35.93 -23.34
CA LYS A 52 -3.26 37.15 -22.88
C LYS A 52 -2.84 37.50 -21.46
N TYR A 53 -2.84 36.53 -20.56
CA TYR A 53 -2.43 36.75 -19.15
C TYR A 53 -0.97 37.21 -19.03
N VAL A 54 -0.04 36.66 -19.81
CA VAL A 54 1.38 37.12 -19.83
C VAL A 54 1.51 38.59 -20.25
N ALA A 55 0.65 39.06 -21.17
CA ALA A 55 0.66 40.45 -21.60
C ALA A 55 0.14 41.43 -20.52
N GLU A 56 -0.69 40.93 -19.59
CA GLU A 56 -1.34 41.74 -18.57
C GLU A 56 -0.62 41.68 -17.21
N TYR A 57 0.04 40.56 -16.89
CA TYR A 57 0.61 40.29 -15.55
C TYR A 57 2.12 40.02 -15.61
N GLY A 58 2.92 40.93 -15.09
CA GLY A 58 4.41 40.89 -15.18
C GLY A 58 5.06 39.78 -14.33
N GLY A 59 4.34 39.16 -13.40
CA GLY A 59 4.84 38.05 -12.56
C GLY A 59 4.55 36.65 -13.12
N LEU A 60 3.89 36.56 -14.29
CA LEU A 60 3.54 35.31 -14.94
C LEU A 60 4.56 34.95 -16.04
N ARG A 61 5.07 33.74 -15.98
CA ARG A 61 5.89 33.12 -17.05
C ARG A 61 5.17 31.89 -17.59
N ILE A 62 5.25 31.65 -18.88
CA ILE A 62 4.63 30.48 -19.50
C ILE A 62 5.64 29.70 -20.36
N ALA A 63 5.41 28.38 -20.45
CA ALA A 63 5.96 27.52 -21.49
C ALA A 63 4.83 26.78 -22.21
N LEU A 64 4.92 26.72 -23.53
CA LEU A 64 4.02 25.91 -24.35
C LEU A 64 4.85 24.81 -24.98
N LYS A 65 4.52 23.54 -24.74
CA LYS A 65 5.29 22.39 -25.21
C LYS A 65 4.40 21.32 -25.84
N GLU A 66 4.99 20.38 -26.53
CA GLU A 66 4.29 19.17 -26.96
C GLU A 66 3.88 18.31 -25.74
N ASN A 67 2.74 17.62 -25.84
CA ASN A 67 2.23 16.79 -24.75
C ASN A 67 3.24 15.68 -24.37
N GLY A 68 3.61 15.64 -23.11
CA GLY A 68 4.49 14.63 -22.52
C GLY A 68 4.02 14.16 -21.16
N GLY A 69 2.87 14.64 -20.70
CA GLY A 69 2.26 14.32 -19.41
C GLY A 69 2.68 15.27 -18.28
N VAL A 70 1.93 15.20 -17.18
CA VAL A 70 2.05 16.12 -16.02
C VAL A 70 3.47 16.17 -15.43
N SER A 71 4.19 15.04 -15.42
CA SER A 71 5.58 14.97 -14.94
C SER A 71 6.52 15.86 -15.78
N THR A 72 6.40 15.79 -17.11
CA THR A 72 7.24 16.61 -18.01
C THR A 72 6.90 18.08 -17.88
N ALA A 73 5.62 18.44 -17.72
CA ALA A 73 5.19 19.81 -17.50
C ALA A 73 5.75 20.37 -16.18
N ARG A 74 5.64 19.61 -15.06
CA ARG A 74 6.21 20.03 -13.77
C ARG A 74 7.72 20.12 -13.82
N ASN A 75 8.43 19.23 -14.51
CA ASN A 75 9.88 19.28 -14.72
C ASN A 75 10.28 20.52 -15.52
N THR A 76 9.58 20.84 -16.61
CA THR A 76 9.81 22.08 -17.36
C THR A 76 9.64 23.31 -16.46
N GLY A 77 8.61 23.32 -15.60
CA GLY A 77 8.41 24.40 -14.63
C GLY A 77 9.54 24.49 -13.62
N LEU A 78 10.08 23.38 -13.13
CA LEU A 78 11.25 23.34 -12.24
C LEU A 78 12.50 23.92 -12.90
N ASP A 79 12.73 23.60 -14.18
CA ASP A 79 13.89 24.11 -14.93
C ASP A 79 13.79 25.63 -15.21
N MET A 80 12.57 26.18 -15.24
CA MET A 80 12.31 27.61 -15.40
C MET A 80 12.37 28.38 -14.08
N ALA A 81 12.17 27.70 -12.95
CA ALA A 81 11.98 28.34 -11.64
C ALA A 81 13.23 29.06 -11.14
N GLU A 82 13.06 30.29 -10.64
CA GLU A 82 14.11 31.15 -10.07
C GLU A 82 13.96 31.34 -8.55
N GLY A 83 12.85 30.88 -7.97
CA GLY A 83 12.57 30.99 -6.54
C GLY A 83 13.47 30.11 -5.68
N GLU A 84 13.77 30.57 -4.47
CA GLU A 84 14.45 29.74 -3.45
C GLU A 84 13.61 28.56 -3.02
N TRP A 85 12.28 28.75 -3.08
CA TRP A 85 11.29 27.74 -2.79
C TRP A 85 10.44 27.42 -4.02
N ILE A 86 10.01 26.18 -4.09
CA ILE A 86 9.14 25.68 -5.15
C ILE A 86 7.84 25.20 -4.52
N THR A 87 6.72 25.47 -5.19
CA THR A 87 5.43 24.89 -4.90
C THR A 87 4.69 24.55 -6.19
N PHE A 88 3.75 23.62 -6.11
CA PHE A 88 2.92 23.19 -7.23
C PHE A 88 1.45 23.43 -6.92
N MET A 89 0.64 23.61 -7.95
CA MET A 89 -0.82 23.63 -7.88
C MET A 89 -1.38 23.10 -9.19
N ASP A 90 -2.48 22.36 -9.14
CA ASP A 90 -3.13 21.88 -10.36
C ASP A 90 -3.99 22.98 -11.01
N CYS A 91 -4.17 22.91 -12.34
CA CYS A 91 -4.82 23.98 -13.12
C CYS A 91 -6.34 24.05 -12.97
N ASP A 92 -6.94 23.22 -12.15
CA ASP A 92 -8.36 23.18 -11.79
C ASP A 92 -8.62 23.47 -10.29
N ASP A 93 -7.57 23.83 -9.53
CA ASP A 93 -7.62 24.19 -8.11
C ASP A 93 -7.66 25.70 -7.89
N ILE A 94 -8.04 26.11 -6.67
CA ILE A 94 -8.20 27.52 -6.28
C ILE A 94 -7.30 27.82 -5.08
N LEU A 95 -6.34 28.74 -5.24
CA LEU A 95 -5.52 29.20 -4.12
C LEU A 95 -6.36 29.99 -3.12
N LYS A 96 -6.20 29.75 -1.83
CA LYS A 96 -6.98 30.46 -0.80
C LYS A 96 -6.51 31.92 -0.67
N GLU A 97 -7.47 32.81 -0.51
CA GLU A 97 -7.21 34.23 -0.26
C GLU A 97 -6.31 34.43 0.97
N GLY A 98 -5.33 35.33 0.85
CA GLY A 98 -4.33 35.65 1.88
C GLY A 98 -3.36 34.48 2.15
N PHE A 99 -3.24 33.51 1.23
CA PHE A 99 -2.31 32.39 1.42
C PHE A 99 -0.86 32.84 1.49
N PHE A 100 -0.39 33.65 0.54
CA PHE A 100 0.99 34.13 0.54
C PHE A 100 1.35 34.89 1.80
N GLU A 101 0.50 35.79 2.25
CA GLU A 101 0.74 36.58 3.47
C GLU A 101 0.97 35.68 4.70
N ARG A 102 0.18 34.60 4.83
CA ARG A 102 0.27 33.69 5.96
C ARG A 102 1.37 32.63 5.81
N ALA A 103 1.61 32.16 4.58
CA ALA A 103 2.49 31.03 4.34
C ALA A 103 3.95 31.41 4.11
N LEU A 104 4.23 32.55 3.46
CA LEU A 104 5.59 32.98 3.17
C LEU A 104 6.47 33.12 4.43
N PRO A 105 6.00 33.58 5.60
CA PRO A 105 6.84 33.59 6.81
C PRO A 105 7.40 32.23 7.22
N VAL A 106 6.76 31.12 6.81
CA VAL A 106 7.27 29.77 7.08
C VAL A 106 8.61 29.52 6.34
N THR A 107 8.85 30.19 5.22
CA THR A 107 10.09 30.08 4.44
C THR A 107 11.30 30.75 5.12
N ASP A 108 11.07 31.61 6.12
CA ASP A 108 12.11 32.24 6.91
C ASP A 108 12.64 31.35 8.05
N THR A 109 12.03 30.17 8.21
CA THR A 109 12.48 29.15 9.16
C THR A 109 13.61 28.29 8.58
N ALA A 110 14.25 27.49 9.44
CA ALA A 110 15.29 26.54 9.02
C ALA A 110 14.72 25.26 8.39
N ALA A 111 13.44 25.25 8.02
CA ALA A 111 12.81 24.09 7.40
C ALA A 111 13.31 23.88 5.96
N ASP A 112 13.45 22.62 5.55
CA ASP A 112 13.73 22.23 4.18
C ASP A 112 12.46 21.86 3.40
N LEU A 113 11.42 21.42 4.13
CA LEU A 113 10.11 21.09 3.60
C LEU A 113 9.03 21.70 4.48
N CYS A 114 8.08 22.40 3.88
CA CYS A 114 6.87 22.85 4.56
C CYS A 114 5.66 22.13 3.97
N ILE A 115 4.81 21.53 4.81
CA ILE A 115 3.61 20.82 4.40
C ILE A 115 2.40 21.57 4.94
N PHE A 116 1.49 21.97 4.07
CA PHE A 116 0.29 22.75 4.40
C PHE A 116 -0.96 21.88 4.41
N SER A 117 -1.93 22.30 5.19
CA SER A 117 -3.32 21.85 5.11
C SER A 117 -3.97 22.32 3.81
N TYR A 118 -5.08 21.69 3.43
CA TYR A 118 -5.90 22.12 2.29
C TYR A 118 -7.35 21.68 2.45
N GLU A 119 -8.24 22.13 1.58
CA GLU A 119 -9.65 21.75 1.57
C GLU A 119 -9.93 20.90 0.33
N ARG A 120 -10.61 19.76 0.52
CA ARG A 120 -11.21 19.02 -0.58
C ARG A 120 -12.63 19.53 -0.78
N VAL A 121 -12.97 19.89 -2.03
CA VAL A 121 -14.27 20.39 -2.40
C VAL A 121 -14.89 19.47 -3.44
N GLU A 122 -16.04 18.91 -3.13
CA GLU A 122 -16.84 18.10 -4.02
C GLU A 122 -18.12 18.87 -4.39
N LEU A 123 -18.43 18.95 -5.68
CA LEU A 123 -19.63 19.62 -6.17
C LEU A 123 -20.80 18.64 -6.18
N MET A 124 -21.87 18.97 -5.48
CA MET A 124 -23.14 18.24 -5.44
C MET A 124 -24.27 19.11 -6.05
N GLY A 125 -24.27 19.20 -7.37
CA GLY A 125 -25.10 20.17 -8.08
C GLY A 125 -24.60 21.60 -7.85
N GLU A 126 -25.43 22.48 -7.27
CA GLU A 126 -25.04 23.85 -6.91
C GLU A 126 -24.41 23.97 -5.52
N GLU A 127 -24.42 22.90 -4.72
CA GLU A 127 -23.86 22.89 -3.37
C GLU A 127 -22.42 22.37 -3.37
N GLU A 128 -21.59 22.93 -2.46
CA GLU A 128 -20.22 22.50 -2.22
C GLU A 128 -20.13 21.72 -0.91
N LEU A 129 -19.64 20.49 -1.00
CA LEU A 129 -19.22 19.73 0.18
C LEU A 129 -17.73 19.97 0.42
N VAL A 130 -17.41 20.72 1.48
CA VAL A 130 -16.04 21.08 1.84
C VAL A 130 -15.53 20.19 2.97
N ALA A 131 -14.47 19.44 2.73
CA ALA A 131 -13.81 18.60 3.71
C ALA A 131 -12.37 19.10 3.95
N PRO A 132 -12.07 19.76 5.09
CA PRO A 132 -10.72 20.22 5.40
C PRO A 132 -9.81 19.03 5.75
N LEU A 133 -8.63 19.01 5.15
CA LEU A 133 -7.55 18.08 5.45
C LEU A 133 -6.50 18.85 6.27
N MET A 134 -6.55 18.66 7.59
CA MET A 134 -5.82 19.50 8.54
C MET A 134 -4.57 18.82 9.08
N LEU A 135 -3.51 19.61 9.20
CA LEU A 135 -2.30 19.30 9.96
C LEU A 135 -2.23 20.19 11.20
N ALA A 136 -1.56 19.71 12.22
CA ALA A 136 -1.15 20.57 13.34
C ALA A 136 0.11 21.37 12.95
N ASP A 137 0.26 22.59 13.49
CA ASP A 137 1.49 23.34 13.39
C ASP A 137 2.59 22.66 14.20
N ARG A 138 3.61 22.15 13.53
CA ARG A 138 4.71 21.40 14.15
C ARG A 138 6.00 21.56 13.35
N THR A 139 7.10 21.68 14.07
CA THR A 139 8.45 21.62 13.47
C THR A 139 9.14 20.35 13.90
N TYR A 140 9.63 19.60 12.94
CA TYR A 140 10.50 18.44 13.10
C TYR A 140 11.92 18.85 12.76
N ASN A 141 12.80 18.83 13.75
CA ASN A 141 14.19 19.29 13.58
C ASN A 141 15.00 18.37 12.68
N THR A 142 14.55 17.14 12.50
CA THR A 142 15.15 16.18 11.58
C THR A 142 14.08 15.47 10.74
N ALA A 143 14.44 15.03 9.53
CA ALA A 143 13.59 14.16 8.73
C ALA A 143 13.30 12.83 9.44
N SER A 144 14.19 12.38 10.34
CA SER A 144 13.96 11.20 11.18
C SER A 144 12.79 11.40 12.15
N ASP A 145 12.71 12.54 12.83
CA ASP A 145 11.61 12.85 13.75
C ASP A 145 10.26 12.87 13.00
N PHE A 146 10.25 13.45 11.80
CA PHE A 146 9.07 13.45 10.92
C PHE A 146 8.70 12.04 10.49
N ALA A 147 9.68 11.23 10.07
CA ALA A 147 9.46 9.86 9.65
C ALA A 147 8.95 8.97 10.80
N ASP A 148 9.47 9.15 12.02
CA ASP A 148 9.00 8.44 13.21
C ASP A 148 7.54 8.76 13.53
N ASP A 149 7.15 10.04 13.45
CA ASP A 149 5.75 10.44 13.61
C ASP A 149 4.88 9.89 12.49
N TYR A 150 5.35 9.96 11.24
CA TYR A 150 4.61 9.43 10.08
C TYR A 150 4.36 7.91 10.17
N VAL A 151 5.36 7.14 10.58
CA VAL A 151 5.23 5.68 10.78
C VAL A 151 4.15 5.35 11.82
N ARG A 152 3.99 6.20 12.85
CA ARG A 152 2.97 6.02 13.90
C ARG A 152 1.60 6.54 13.48
N THR A 153 1.53 7.72 12.85
CA THR A 153 0.27 8.46 12.60
C THR A 153 -0.29 8.27 11.19
N ARG A 154 0.55 7.95 10.19
CA ARG A 154 0.17 7.65 8.80
C ARG A 154 -0.50 8.82 8.08
N HIS A 155 0.05 10.01 8.17
CA HIS A 155 -0.46 11.22 7.52
C HIS A 155 -0.60 11.08 6.00
N LEU A 156 -1.82 11.21 5.48
CA LEU A 156 -2.09 11.15 4.03
C LEU A 156 -1.53 12.35 3.25
N LEU A 157 -1.30 13.49 3.91
CA LEU A 157 -0.88 14.74 3.26
C LEU A 157 0.55 14.71 2.68
N VAL A 158 1.30 13.63 2.88
CA VAL A 158 2.61 13.39 2.23
C VAL A 158 2.46 13.05 0.75
N TYR A 159 1.30 12.59 0.29
CA TYR A 159 1.14 12.05 -1.07
C TYR A 159 1.14 13.10 -2.18
N SER A 160 0.43 14.22 -2.01
CA SER A 160 0.36 15.28 -3.01
C SER A 160 1.62 16.13 -3.03
N ALA A 161 2.05 16.58 -4.21
CA ALA A 161 3.09 17.59 -4.37
C ALA A 161 2.55 19.01 -4.16
N CYS A 162 1.23 19.22 -4.33
CA CYS A 162 0.64 20.56 -4.41
C CYS A 162 0.50 21.29 -3.07
N ASN A 163 0.60 20.60 -1.94
CA ASN A 163 0.45 21.23 -0.62
C ASN A 163 1.79 21.45 0.11
N LYS A 164 2.86 21.72 -0.62
CA LYS A 164 4.21 21.78 -0.04
C LYS A 164 5.03 22.94 -0.60
N PHE A 165 5.94 23.45 0.24
CA PHE A 165 7.06 24.23 -0.22
C PHE A 165 8.34 23.40 -0.11
N TYR A 166 9.10 23.33 -1.21
CA TYR A 166 10.34 22.59 -1.34
C TYR A 166 11.51 23.56 -1.51
N ARG A 167 12.62 23.35 -0.80
CA ARG A 167 13.85 24.07 -1.07
C ARG A 167 14.37 23.70 -2.45
N LYS A 168 14.52 24.70 -3.34
CA LYS A 168 15.03 24.48 -4.70
C LYS A 168 16.43 23.91 -4.72
N GLU A 169 17.29 24.37 -3.81
CA GLU A 169 18.67 23.89 -3.66
C GLU A 169 18.72 22.37 -3.49
N ILE A 170 17.87 21.79 -2.63
CA ILE A 170 17.79 20.33 -2.43
C ILE A 170 17.36 19.61 -3.71
N LEU A 171 16.40 20.16 -4.46
CA LEU A 171 15.94 19.60 -5.73
C LEU A 171 17.07 19.58 -6.77
N ASP A 172 17.82 20.67 -6.87
CA ASP A 172 18.85 20.84 -7.89
C ASP A 172 20.12 20.04 -7.56
N GLU A 173 20.63 20.12 -6.32
CA GLU A 173 21.83 19.40 -5.89
C GLU A 173 21.70 17.89 -5.99
N ASN A 174 20.47 17.36 -5.80
CA ASN A 174 20.22 15.93 -5.84
C ASN A 174 19.53 15.48 -7.14
N GLY A 175 19.36 16.38 -8.11
CA GLY A 175 18.73 16.06 -9.39
C GLY A 175 17.32 15.54 -9.27
N ILE A 176 16.54 16.00 -8.26
CA ILE A 176 15.19 15.49 -7.99
C ILE A 176 14.22 16.06 -9.02
N ARG A 177 13.59 15.16 -9.78
CA ARG A 177 12.60 15.48 -10.81
C ARG A 177 11.44 14.49 -10.74
N PHE A 178 10.29 14.89 -11.25
CA PHE A 178 9.16 13.96 -11.43
C PHE A 178 9.52 12.88 -12.43
N ARG A 179 9.22 11.64 -12.08
CA ARG A 179 9.45 10.50 -12.98
C ARG A 179 8.47 10.54 -14.15
N GLU A 180 9.00 10.66 -15.34
CA GLU A 180 8.23 10.67 -16.58
C GLU A 180 7.71 9.26 -16.92
N GLY A 181 6.61 9.20 -17.69
CA GLY A 181 6.00 7.94 -18.14
C GLY A 181 5.20 7.19 -17.06
N LEU A 182 5.03 7.74 -15.85
CA LEU A 182 4.10 7.19 -14.87
C LEU A 182 2.68 7.69 -15.15
N SER A 183 1.73 6.76 -15.18
CA SER A 183 0.32 7.09 -15.36
C SER A 183 -0.32 7.68 -14.10
N PHE A 184 0.23 7.39 -12.91
CA PHE A 184 -0.19 7.94 -11.61
C PHE A 184 0.90 7.72 -10.55
N GLY A 185 0.83 8.48 -9.44
CA GLY A 185 1.70 8.33 -8.28
C GLY A 185 3.07 8.97 -8.43
N GLU A 186 3.30 9.76 -9.47
CA GLU A 186 4.50 10.56 -9.68
C GLU A 186 4.77 11.51 -8.50
N ASP A 187 3.72 12.10 -7.93
CA ASP A 187 3.77 12.96 -6.75
C ASP A 187 4.31 12.22 -5.52
N ARG A 188 3.82 10.99 -5.30
CA ARG A 188 4.27 10.16 -4.18
C ARG A 188 5.75 9.87 -4.29
N LEU A 189 6.20 9.43 -5.47
CA LEU A 189 7.59 9.09 -5.73
C LEU A 189 8.51 10.31 -5.56
N PHE A 190 8.10 11.48 -6.09
CA PHE A 190 8.80 12.75 -5.93
C PHE A 190 8.95 13.10 -4.45
N ASN A 191 7.88 13.03 -3.66
CA ASN A 191 7.89 13.32 -2.23
C ASN A 191 8.79 12.37 -1.45
N TYR A 192 8.74 11.06 -1.72
CA TYR A 192 9.60 10.08 -1.03
C TYR A 192 11.07 10.29 -1.38
N THR A 193 11.37 10.65 -2.64
CA THR A 193 12.73 10.98 -3.06
C THR A 193 13.22 12.22 -2.33
N TYR A 194 12.42 13.30 -2.31
CA TYR A 194 12.79 14.55 -1.65
C TYR A 194 13.04 14.39 -0.15
N LEU A 195 12.16 13.67 0.56
CA LEU A 195 12.28 13.41 1.99
C LEU A 195 13.58 12.75 2.41
N ARG A 196 14.22 11.96 1.55
CA ARG A 196 15.52 11.32 1.83
C ARG A 196 16.69 12.32 1.93
N TYR A 197 16.52 13.51 1.35
CA TYR A 197 17.52 14.60 1.35
C TYR A 197 17.13 15.77 2.26
N CYS A 198 15.94 15.74 2.86
CA CYS A 198 15.51 16.73 3.83
C CYS A 198 16.28 16.62 5.14
N GLY A 199 16.72 17.77 5.69
CA GLY A 199 17.20 17.86 7.06
C GLY A 199 16.05 18.06 8.06
N SER A 200 15.06 18.89 7.71
CA SER A 200 13.99 19.31 8.62
C SER A 200 12.65 19.50 7.90
N VAL A 201 11.54 19.29 8.64
CA VAL A 201 10.18 19.39 8.09
C VAL A 201 9.31 20.25 9.02
N THR A 202 8.52 21.16 8.43
CA THR A 202 7.47 21.88 9.16
C THR A 202 6.11 21.52 8.58
N THR A 203 5.14 21.25 9.45
CA THR A 203 3.72 21.09 9.06
C THR A 203 2.94 22.30 9.53
N SER A 204 1.93 22.73 8.76
CA SER A 204 1.13 23.91 9.05
C SER A 204 -0.36 23.69 8.90
N SER A 205 -1.12 24.28 9.83
CA SER A 205 -2.56 24.35 9.81
C SER A 205 -3.11 25.33 8.76
N ILE A 206 -2.24 26.14 8.13
CA ILE A 206 -2.62 27.05 7.05
C ILE A 206 -3.18 26.25 5.88
N ARG A 207 -4.40 26.54 5.47
CA ARG A 207 -5.04 25.91 4.31
C ARG A 207 -4.59 26.62 3.04
N MET A 208 -3.83 25.90 2.21
CA MET A 208 -3.21 26.45 1.01
C MET A 208 -4.21 26.70 -0.10
N PHE A 209 -4.97 25.68 -0.48
CA PHE A 209 -5.85 25.73 -1.65
C PHE A 209 -7.11 24.91 -1.41
N ARG A 210 -8.07 25.06 -2.33
CA ARG A 210 -9.27 24.24 -2.48
C ARG A 210 -9.01 23.26 -3.60
N TYR A 211 -8.91 21.97 -3.25
CA TYR A 211 -8.81 20.87 -4.19
C TYR A 211 -10.18 20.58 -4.77
N MET A 212 -10.42 20.98 -6.03
CA MET A 212 -11.71 20.94 -6.68
C MET A 212 -11.93 19.62 -7.43
N GLN A 213 -12.85 18.78 -6.95
CA GLN A 213 -13.19 17.50 -7.58
C GLN A 213 -14.22 17.65 -8.72
N ARG A 214 -14.01 18.60 -9.63
CA ARG A 214 -14.95 18.96 -10.70
C ARG A 214 -14.55 18.42 -12.08
N ASN A 215 -13.27 18.11 -12.31
CA ASN A 215 -12.78 17.69 -13.61
C ASN A 215 -13.10 16.19 -13.86
N PRO A 216 -14.00 15.85 -14.83
CA PRO A 216 -14.28 14.45 -15.18
C PRO A 216 -13.11 13.73 -15.83
N GLY A 217 -12.18 14.50 -16.45
CA GLY A 217 -10.94 14.00 -17.06
C GLY A 217 -9.78 13.78 -16.09
N SER A 218 -10.01 13.99 -14.78
CA SER A 218 -8.97 13.82 -13.75
C SER A 218 -8.29 12.45 -13.85
N ALA A 219 -6.97 12.44 -13.67
CA ALA A 219 -6.17 11.21 -13.69
C ALA A 219 -6.69 10.17 -12.67
N SER A 220 -7.18 10.60 -11.50
CA SER A 220 -7.74 9.71 -10.47
C SER A 220 -8.99 8.91 -10.92
N LYS A 221 -9.66 9.37 -11.99
CA LYS A 221 -10.89 8.77 -12.55
C LYS A 221 -10.63 7.93 -13.81
N ARG A 222 -9.38 7.61 -14.12
CA ARG A 222 -9.01 6.80 -15.28
C ARG A 222 -8.68 5.37 -14.90
N SER A 223 -8.78 4.44 -15.87
CA SER A 223 -8.24 3.10 -15.76
C SER A 223 -6.73 3.09 -15.99
N PHE A 224 -6.03 2.26 -15.22
CA PHE A 224 -4.57 2.11 -15.30
C PHE A 224 -4.22 0.63 -15.53
N PRO A 225 -3.80 0.23 -16.73
CA PRO A 225 -3.51 -1.17 -17.04
C PRO A 225 -2.48 -1.81 -16.09
N ASP A 226 -1.45 -1.07 -15.69
CA ASP A 226 -0.38 -1.58 -14.82
C ASP A 226 -0.53 -1.15 -13.36
N TYR A 227 -1.77 -1.06 -12.87
CA TYR A 227 -2.07 -0.51 -11.55
C TYR A 227 -1.36 -1.26 -10.41
N PHE A 228 -1.37 -2.61 -10.43
CA PHE A 228 -0.74 -3.42 -9.39
C PHE A 228 0.77 -3.15 -9.27
N ASN A 229 1.51 -3.23 -10.39
CA ASN A 229 2.96 -3.04 -10.35
C ASN A 229 3.34 -1.61 -9.95
N THR A 230 2.56 -0.61 -10.40
CA THR A 230 2.77 0.79 -9.99
C THR A 230 2.52 0.95 -8.50
N ILE A 231 1.44 0.39 -7.94
CA ILE A 231 1.17 0.43 -6.49
C ILE A 231 2.27 -0.27 -5.71
N MET A 232 2.76 -1.44 -6.15
CA MET A 232 3.86 -2.14 -5.48
C MET A 232 5.17 -1.34 -5.53
N MET A 233 5.46 -0.70 -6.66
CA MET A 233 6.61 0.20 -6.78
C MET A 233 6.50 1.38 -5.80
N LEU A 234 5.35 2.03 -5.71
CA LEU A 234 5.11 3.14 -4.80
C LEU A 234 5.17 2.70 -3.33
N HIS A 235 4.62 1.52 -3.02
CA HIS A 235 4.73 0.91 -1.69
C HIS A 235 6.19 0.70 -1.32
N ASN A 236 6.98 0.07 -2.18
CA ASN A 236 8.40 -0.17 -1.93
C ASN A 236 9.17 1.15 -1.75
N ALA A 237 8.98 2.13 -2.63
CA ALA A 237 9.63 3.44 -2.51
C ALA A 237 9.28 4.15 -1.19
N LYS A 238 8.02 4.03 -0.74
CA LYS A 238 7.58 4.53 0.56
C LYS A 238 8.26 3.81 1.72
N MET A 239 8.33 2.47 1.65
CA MET A 239 8.99 1.66 2.67
C MET A 239 10.48 2.00 2.76
N ASP A 240 11.17 2.05 1.61
CA ASP A 240 12.59 2.44 1.54
C ASP A 240 12.83 3.80 2.19
N CYS A 241 11.98 4.80 1.90
CA CYS A 241 12.10 6.13 2.48
C CYS A 241 11.86 6.12 4.00
N PHE A 242 10.68 5.67 4.44
CA PHE A 242 10.28 5.84 5.84
C PHE A 242 10.95 4.85 6.80
N LEU A 243 11.24 3.61 6.37
CA LEU A 243 11.93 2.65 7.25
C LEU A 243 13.43 2.99 7.42
N GLU A 244 14.04 3.60 6.40
CA GLU A 244 15.41 4.08 6.48
C GLU A 244 15.51 5.33 7.38
N LEU A 245 14.64 6.32 7.17
CA LEU A 245 14.63 7.56 7.94
C LEU A 245 14.21 7.36 9.40
N SER A 246 13.22 6.49 9.66
CA SER A 246 12.61 6.30 10.97
C SER A 246 13.55 5.53 11.91
N LYS A 247 14.34 6.26 12.72
CA LYS A 247 15.34 5.69 13.66
C LYS A 247 14.79 5.49 15.06
N GLY A 248 13.81 6.28 15.49
CA GLY A 248 13.20 6.22 16.82
C GLY A 248 11.99 5.28 16.94
N THR A 249 11.63 4.54 15.87
CA THR A 249 10.54 3.56 15.88
C THR A 249 11.03 2.15 16.13
N THR A 250 10.22 1.36 16.86
CA THR A 250 10.48 -0.06 17.11
C THR A 250 10.25 -0.92 15.87
N GLY A 251 10.85 -2.10 15.83
CA GLY A 251 10.60 -3.08 14.76
C GLY A 251 9.11 -3.47 14.65
N THR A 252 8.36 -3.44 15.76
CA THR A 252 6.92 -3.72 15.77
C THR A 252 6.12 -2.59 15.09
N GLU A 253 6.46 -1.32 15.38
CA GLU A 253 5.83 -0.16 14.71
C GLU A 253 6.10 -0.17 13.21
N LYS A 254 7.34 -0.43 12.79
CA LYS A 254 7.72 -0.55 11.37
C LYS A 254 6.94 -1.66 10.67
N ARG A 255 6.85 -2.86 11.24
CA ARG A 255 6.05 -3.96 10.67
C ARG A 255 4.56 -3.63 10.59
N ALA A 256 4.02 -2.96 11.62
CA ALA A 256 2.62 -2.52 11.60
C ALA A 256 2.36 -1.48 10.52
N PHE A 257 3.32 -0.58 10.26
CA PHE A 257 3.25 0.41 9.20
C PHE A 257 3.24 -0.25 7.80
N VAL A 258 4.19 -1.14 7.53
CA VAL A 258 4.28 -1.90 6.27
C VAL A 258 2.98 -2.66 5.99
N GLY A 259 2.51 -3.42 6.96
CA GLY A 259 1.29 -4.24 6.79
C GLY A 259 0.03 -3.41 6.60
N TYR A 260 -0.08 -2.27 7.30
CA TYR A 260 -1.21 -1.36 7.12
C TYR A 260 -1.20 -0.71 5.73
N ASP A 261 -0.05 -0.22 5.28
CA ASP A 261 0.06 0.45 3.99
C ASP A 261 -0.29 -0.51 2.85
N LEU A 262 0.32 -1.70 2.83
CA LEU A 262 0.07 -2.69 1.80
C LEU A 262 -1.40 -3.14 1.77
N SER A 263 -2.00 -3.41 2.93
CA SER A 263 -3.42 -3.79 2.99
C SER A 263 -4.35 -2.66 2.54
N THR A 264 -4.00 -1.40 2.82
CA THR A 264 -4.77 -0.23 2.37
C THR A 264 -4.69 -0.05 0.86
N GLU A 265 -3.50 -0.17 0.26
CA GLU A 265 -3.34 -0.05 -1.19
C GLU A 265 -4.04 -1.21 -1.94
N MET A 266 -3.98 -2.44 -1.41
CA MET A 266 -4.73 -3.57 -1.97
C MET A 266 -6.25 -3.34 -1.85
N GLY A 267 -6.72 -2.81 -0.72
CA GLY A 267 -8.13 -2.45 -0.53
C GLY A 267 -8.62 -1.45 -1.59
N ARG A 268 -7.88 -0.37 -1.81
CA ARG A 268 -8.18 0.63 -2.85
C ARG A 268 -8.22 0.03 -4.25
N MET A 269 -7.32 -0.90 -4.54
CA MET A 269 -7.30 -1.58 -5.84
C MET A 269 -8.58 -2.42 -6.03
N ILE A 270 -9.01 -3.14 -5.01
CA ILE A 270 -10.23 -3.94 -5.05
C ILE A 270 -11.48 -3.04 -5.20
N ASP A 271 -11.51 -1.86 -4.55
CA ASP A 271 -12.61 -0.90 -4.69
C ASP A 271 -12.81 -0.45 -6.14
N ARG A 272 -11.74 -0.40 -6.93
CA ARG A 272 -11.79 0.01 -8.35
C ARG A 272 -12.34 -1.08 -9.29
N PHE A 273 -12.40 -2.34 -8.86
CA PHE A 273 -12.81 -3.45 -9.74
C PHE A 273 -14.25 -3.35 -10.26
N SER A 274 -15.14 -2.65 -9.52
CA SER A 274 -16.50 -2.38 -9.98
C SER A 274 -16.54 -1.38 -11.13
N ASP A 275 -15.67 -0.36 -11.08
CA ASP A 275 -15.65 0.74 -12.03
C ASP A 275 -14.77 0.42 -13.25
N TYR A 276 -13.77 -0.44 -13.06
CA TYR A 276 -12.77 -0.80 -14.07
C TYR A 276 -12.60 -2.33 -14.17
N PRO A 277 -13.52 -3.06 -14.83
CA PRO A 277 -13.45 -4.52 -14.93
C PRO A 277 -12.16 -5.06 -15.54
N GLY A 278 -11.55 -4.36 -16.50
CA GLY A 278 -10.26 -4.73 -17.10
C GLY A 278 -9.11 -4.72 -16.09
N GLU A 279 -9.12 -3.80 -15.12
CA GLU A 279 -8.14 -3.79 -14.02
C GLU A 279 -8.30 -5.04 -13.14
N LYS A 280 -9.53 -5.51 -12.92
CA LYS A 280 -9.78 -6.74 -12.17
C LYS A 280 -9.18 -7.97 -12.89
N GLU A 281 -9.43 -8.12 -14.18
CA GLU A 281 -8.93 -9.26 -14.97
C GLU A 281 -7.40 -9.34 -14.92
N GLU A 282 -6.73 -8.18 -15.00
CA GLU A 282 -5.28 -8.11 -14.98
C GLU A 282 -4.69 -8.28 -13.57
N ASN A 283 -5.27 -7.64 -12.56
CA ASN A 283 -4.63 -7.46 -11.26
C ASN A 283 -5.08 -8.48 -10.20
N LEU A 284 -6.31 -9.02 -10.28
CA LEU A 284 -6.79 -10.02 -9.33
C LEU A 284 -5.90 -11.29 -9.26
N PRO A 285 -5.37 -11.84 -10.38
CA PRO A 285 -4.42 -12.95 -10.31
C PRO A 285 -3.13 -12.60 -9.55
N LYS A 286 -2.64 -11.36 -9.68
CA LYS A 286 -1.43 -10.88 -8.99
C LYS A 286 -1.70 -10.76 -7.47
N ILE A 287 -2.85 -10.23 -7.09
CA ILE A 287 -3.27 -10.14 -5.68
C ILE A 287 -3.49 -11.54 -5.10
N ASN A 288 -4.13 -12.43 -5.85
CA ASN A 288 -4.33 -13.82 -5.43
C ASN A 288 -3.00 -14.53 -5.18
N ARG A 289 -1.99 -14.31 -6.03
CA ARG A 289 -0.64 -14.85 -5.82
C ARG A 289 -0.01 -14.31 -4.52
N LEU A 290 -0.19 -13.03 -4.23
CA LEU A 290 0.28 -12.44 -2.97
C LEU A 290 -0.43 -13.06 -1.74
N LEU A 291 -1.75 -13.30 -1.84
CA LEU A 291 -2.57 -13.79 -0.74
C LEU A 291 -2.49 -15.29 -0.50
N PHE A 292 -2.46 -16.06 -1.58
CA PHE A 292 -2.53 -17.53 -1.53
C PHE A 292 -1.18 -18.19 -1.83
N GLY A 293 -0.21 -17.42 -2.33
CA GLY A 293 1.04 -17.94 -2.88
C GLY A 293 0.85 -18.64 -4.23
N ASP A 294 1.94 -19.15 -4.77
CA ASP A 294 1.89 -20.05 -5.91
C ASP A 294 1.38 -21.42 -5.44
N PRO A 295 0.47 -22.04 -6.20
CA PRO A 295 -0.04 -23.36 -5.85
C PRO A 295 1.09 -24.40 -5.93
N ASP A 296 1.23 -25.20 -4.87
CA ASP A 296 2.12 -26.35 -4.88
C ASP A 296 1.49 -27.50 -5.69
N ASN A 297 2.35 -28.42 -6.15
CA ASN A 297 1.87 -29.66 -6.73
C ASN A 297 1.35 -30.57 -5.60
N ILE A 298 0.03 -30.60 -5.44
CA ILE A 298 -0.68 -31.42 -4.43
C ILE A 298 -1.08 -32.81 -4.93
N SER A 299 -0.61 -33.23 -6.10
CA SER A 299 -0.87 -34.61 -6.61
C SER A 299 0.05 -35.63 -5.97
N GLY A 300 -0.43 -36.86 -5.86
CA GLY A 300 0.33 -38.00 -5.35
C GLY A 300 0.10 -38.30 -3.88
N HIS A 301 0.80 -39.32 -3.39
CA HIS A 301 0.70 -39.79 -2.00
C HIS A 301 1.40 -38.85 -1.03
N PHE A 302 0.85 -38.68 0.17
CA PHE A 302 1.46 -38.02 1.32
C PHE A 302 1.69 -39.03 2.43
N ASP A 303 2.91 -39.12 2.96
CA ASP A 303 3.19 -39.95 4.12
C ASP A 303 2.52 -39.37 5.39
N CYS A 304 2.48 -38.03 5.49
CA CYS A 304 1.83 -37.33 6.60
C CYS A 304 1.13 -36.05 6.15
N LEU A 305 -0.03 -35.76 6.74
CA LEU A 305 -0.78 -34.52 6.61
C LEU A 305 -0.88 -33.81 7.96
N ILE A 306 -0.24 -32.65 8.11
CA ILE A 306 -0.40 -31.75 9.26
C ILE A 306 -1.59 -30.83 8.99
N VAL A 307 -2.62 -30.88 9.83
CA VAL A 307 -3.83 -30.08 9.69
C VAL A 307 -3.87 -29.01 10.77
N LEU A 308 -3.59 -27.75 10.39
CA LEU A 308 -3.47 -26.65 11.34
C LEU A 308 -4.83 -26.17 11.86
N GLY A 309 -4.97 -26.03 13.17
CA GLY A 309 -6.17 -25.58 13.84
C GLY A 309 -6.55 -24.11 13.60
N SER A 310 -7.80 -23.81 13.80
CA SER A 310 -8.38 -22.47 13.93
C SER A 310 -9.82 -22.59 14.43
N ARG A 311 -10.39 -21.49 14.95
CA ARG A 311 -11.79 -21.45 15.43
C ARG A 311 -12.83 -22.02 14.46
N ASN A 312 -12.53 -22.03 13.16
CA ASN A 312 -13.38 -22.62 12.13
C ASN A 312 -12.52 -23.52 11.25
N CYS A 313 -12.10 -24.69 11.79
CA CYS A 313 -11.11 -25.57 11.15
C CYS A 313 -11.74 -26.77 10.40
N GLY A 314 -13.04 -26.98 10.47
CA GLY A 314 -13.70 -28.15 9.87
C GLY A 314 -13.38 -28.34 8.39
N TYR A 315 -13.44 -27.28 7.59
CA TYR A 315 -13.11 -27.35 6.15
C TYR A 315 -11.65 -27.73 5.85
N ARG A 316 -10.73 -27.57 6.83
CA ARG A 316 -9.33 -28.00 6.70
C ARG A 316 -9.21 -29.52 6.88
N ALA A 317 -9.91 -30.07 7.87
CA ALA A 317 -9.98 -31.51 8.07
C ALA A 317 -10.67 -32.21 6.87
N GLU A 318 -11.75 -31.63 6.35
CA GLU A 318 -12.39 -32.11 5.11
C GLU A 318 -11.41 -32.09 3.94
N ARG A 319 -10.65 -31.02 3.77
CA ARG A 319 -9.66 -30.90 2.71
C ARG A 319 -8.52 -31.92 2.86
N ALA A 320 -8.04 -32.17 4.07
CA ALA A 320 -7.05 -33.19 4.34
C ALA A 320 -7.59 -34.60 4.00
N PHE A 321 -8.83 -34.89 4.35
CA PHE A 321 -9.49 -36.13 3.99
C PHE A 321 -9.63 -36.31 2.46
N GLU A 322 -10.04 -35.24 1.74
CA GLU A 322 -10.11 -35.25 0.27
C GLU A 322 -8.76 -35.57 -0.38
N ILE A 323 -7.66 -34.98 0.12
CA ILE A 323 -6.31 -35.17 -0.39
C ILE A 323 -5.82 -36.59 -0.16
N ALA A 324 -6.03 -37.12 1.06
CA ALA A 324 -5.68 -38.50 1.36
C ALA A 324 -6.51 -39.50 0.56
N GLY A 325 -7.75 -39.12 0.23
CA GLY A 325 -8.65 -39.99 -0.55
C GLY A 325 -8.85 -41.35 0.11
N ASN A 326 -8.67 -42.44 -0.67
CA ASN A 326 -8.77 -43.83 -0.20
C ASN A 326 -7.44 -44.37 0.35
N ASP A 327 -6.41 -43.54 0.43
CA ASP A 327 -5.10 -43.93 0.97
C ASP A 327 -5.26 -44.32 2.45
N ARG A 328 -4.79 -45.52 2.80
CA ARG A 328 -4.87 -46.05 4.16
C ARG A 328 -3.57 -45.85 4.95
N ASP A 329 -2.52 -45.37 4.30
CA ASP A 329 -1.17 -45.28 4.88
C ASP A 329 -0.83 -43.85 5.31
N THR A 330 -1.55 -42.85 4.84
CA THR A 330 -1.37 -41.42 5.24
C THR A 330 -1.66 -41.22 6.72
N LEU A 331 -0.69 -40.71 7.50
CA LEU A 331 -0.83 -40.28 8.88
C LEU A 331 -1.41 -38.86 8.94
N PHE A 332 -2.36 -38.61 9.83
CA PHE A 332 -2.89 -37.27 10.09
C PHE A 332 -2.38 -36.75 11.45
N ILE A 333 -1.75 -35.59 11.46
CA ILE A 333 -1.47 -34.84 12.68
C ILE A 333 -2.40 -33.62 12.69
N VAL A 334 -3.40 -33.65 13.56
CA VAL A 334 -4.32 -32.52 13.76
C VAL A 334 -3.82 -31.69 14.94
N THR A 335 -3.59 -30.39 14.75
CA THR A 335 -2.89 -29.56 15.76
C THR A 335 -3.64 -28.28 16.04
N GLY A 336 -3.72 -27.87 17.32
CA GLY A 336 -4.35 -26.65 17.81
C GLY A 336 -5.03 -26.83 19.16
N GLY A 337 -4.44 -26.18 20.21
CA GLY A 337 -4.89 -26.29 21.60
C GLY A 337 -5.99 -25.32 22.00
N ASN A 338 -6.32 -24.31 21.17
CA ASN A 338 -7.39 -23.39 21.49
C ASN A 338 -8.77 -24.10 21.44
N MET A 339 -9.71 -23.60 22.24
CA MET A 339 -11.08 -24.09 22.19
C MET A 339 -11.74 -23.77 20.84
N HIS A 340 -12.31 -24.81 20.23
CA HIS A 340 -13.14 -24.64 19.02
C HIS A 340 -14.44 -23.89 19.36
N LYS A 341 -15.11 -23.35 18.33
CA LYS A 341 -16.34 -22.56 18.48
C LYS A 341 -17.53 -23.32 19.08
N ASP A 342 -17.48 -24.67 19.07
CA ASP A 342 -18.52 -25.52 19.72
C ASP A 342 -18.44 -25.47 21.25
N GLY A 343 -17.33 -25.05 21.84
CA GLY A 343 -17.11 -24.95 23.28
C GLY A 343 -16.89 -26.28 23.99
N GLU A 344 -16.84 -27.40 23.24
CA GLU A 344 -16.71 -28.76 23.79
C GLU A 344 -15.33 -29.36 23.50
N HIS A 345 -14.72 -29.03 22.36
CA HIS A 345 -13.46 -29.60 21.90
C HIS A 345 -12.37 -28.54 21.72
N THR A 346 -11.11 -28.97 21.80
CA THR A 346 -10.01 -28.20 21.21
C THR A 346 -10.12 -28.19 19.67
N GLU A 347 -9.42 -27.27 19.01
CA GLU A 347 -9.39 -27.22 17.54
C GLU A 347 -8.93 -28.57 16.95
N ALA A 348 -7.88 -29.17 17.54
CA ALA A 348 -7.37 -30.49 17.14
C ALA A 348 -8.39 -31.62 17.42
N GLY A 349 -8.99 -31.63 18.62
CA GLY A 349 -10.01 -32.63 18.98
C GLY A 349 -11.20 -32.60 18.04
N PHE A 350 -11.70 -31.41 17.68
CA PHE A 350 -12.79 -31.26 16.72
C PHE A 350 -12.45 -31.81 15.34
N MET A 351 -11.23 -31.55 14.84
CA MET A 351 -10.77 -32.06 13.55
C MET A 351 -10.59 -33.57 13.57
N ALA A 352 -10.10 -34.14 14.67
CA ALA A 352 -9.98 -35.60 14.84
C ALA A 352 -11.34 -36.29 14.77
N GLU A 353 -12.35 -35.76 15.47
CA GLU A 353 -13.71 -36.32 15.42
C GLU A 353 -14.32 -36.23 14.01
N LEU A 354 -14.05 -35.17 13.27
CA LEU A 354 -14.47 -35.07 11.86
C LEU A 354 -13.82 -36.15 11.00
N LEU A 355 -12.53 -36.37 11.11
CA LEU A 355 -11.79 -37.39 10.34
C LEU A 355 -12.31 -38.80 10.70
N LYS A 356 -12.56 -39.10 11.98
CA LYS A 356 -13.15 -40.37 12.43
C LYS A 356 -14.54 -40.56 11.81
N LYS A 357 -15.40 -39.54 11.81
CA LYS A 357 -16.73 -39.59 11.16
C LYS A 357 -16.65 -39.85 9.64
N ARG A 358 -15.55 -39.46 8.99
CA ARG A 358 -15.26 -39.77 7.59
C ARG A 358 -14.66 -41.18 7.37
N GLY A 359 -14.41 -41.92 8.45
CA GLY A 359 -13.91 -43.30 8.38
C GLY A 359 -12.39 -43.43 8.45
N VAL A 360 -11.68 -42.37 8.84
CA VAL A 360 -10.23 -42.45 9.14
C VAL A 360 -10.09 -43.24 10.46
N SER A 361 -9.26 -44.28 10.48
CA SER A 361 -9.05 -45.10 11.69
C SER A 361 -8.24 -44.30 12.72
N GLU A 362 -8.49 -44.56 13.99
CA GLU A 362 -7.96 -43.79 15.13
C GLU A 362 -6.43 -43.87 15.22
N ASP A 363 -5.85 -45.04 14.87
CA ASP A 363 -4.41 -45.27 14.83
C ASP A 363 -3.68 -44.42 13.78
N ARG A 364 -4.38 -43.80 12.86
CA ARG A 364 -3.88 -42.87 11.86
C ARG A 364 -4.03 -41.38 12.21
N ILE A 365 -4.56 -41.06 13.39
CA ILE A 365 -4.82 -39.69 13.82
C ILE A 365 -4.02 -39.41 15.11
N ILE A 366 -3.05 -38.50 15.01
CA ILE A 366 -2.34 -37.95 16.16
C ILE A 366 -2.95 -36.59 16.48
N ILE A 367 -3.31 -36.39 17.75
CA ILE A 367 -3.93 -35.15 18.24
C ILE A 367 -2.86 -34.36 19.01
N GLU A 368 -2.63 -33.12 18.56
CA GLU A 368 -1.80 -32.14 19.25
C GLU A 368 -2.69 -30.98 19.73
N ASP A 369 -2.96 -30.89 21.00
CA ASP A 369 -3.90 -29.95 21.60
C ASP A 369 -3.25 -28.96 22.59
N GLN A 370 -1.91 -28.76 22.50
CA GLN A 370 -1.17 -27.86 23.37
C GLN A 370 -0.73 -26.56 22.70
N ALA A 371 -0.68 -26.55 21.36
CA ALA A 371 -0.17 -25.40 20.61
C ALA A 371 -1.19 -24.25 20.60
N GLU A 372 -0.73 -23.07 20.99
CA GLU A 372 -1.55 -21.84 21.07
C GLU A 372 -1.50 -20.97 19.80
N ASN A 373 -0.58 -21.26 18.89
CA ASN A 373 -0.38 -20.48 17.65
C ASN A 373 0.26 -21.29 16.53
N THR A 374 0.21 -20.77 15.31
CA THR A 374 0.66 -21.47 14.09
C THR A 374 2.13 -21.89 14.15
N PHE A 375 3.03 -21.09 14.74
CA PHE A 375 4.44 -21.46 14.86
C PHE A 375 4.62 -22.68 15.76
N ARG A 376 3.95 -22.69 16.91
CA ARG A 376 3.97 -23.83 17.85
C ARG A 376 3.31 -25.07 17.25
N ASN A 377 2.23 -24.91 16.48
CA ASN A 377 1.62 -26.02 15.74
C ASN A 377 2.66 -26.72 14.85
N LEU A 378 3.43 -25.94 14.07
CA LEU A 378 4.46 -26.49 13.19
C LEU A 378 5.62 -27.11 13.97
N GLU A 379 6.10 -26.44 15.01
CA GLU A 379 7.25 -26.91 15.81
C GLU A 379 6.94 -28.22 16.51
N ILE A 380 5.78 -28.34 17.17
CA ILE A 380 5.38 -29.57 17.87
C ILE A 380 5.09 -30.69 16.88
N SER A 381 4.42 -30.40 15.75
CA SER A 381 4.16 -31.41 14.71
C SER A 381 5.44 -32.01 14.13
N ALA A 382 6.52 -31.23 14.01
CA ALA A 382 7.84 -31.71 13.58
C ALA A 382 8.39 -32.79 14.53
N GLY A 383 8.31 -32.55 15.85
CA GLY A 383 8.70 -33.54 16.88
C GLY A 383 7.84 -34.81 16.83
N MET A 384 6.52 -34.67 16.64
CA MET A 384 5.61 -35.82 16.53
C MET A 384 5.89 -36.68 15.30
N ILE A 385 6.35 -36.10 14.19
CA ILE A 385 6.78 -36.87 13.01
C ILE A 385 8.04 -37.67 13.34
N GLU A 386 9.04 -37.08 14.01
CA GLU A 386 10.24 -37.82 14.44
C GLU A 386 9.90 -38.98 15.37
N GLU A 387 9.03 -38.75 16.34
CA GLU A 387 8.53 -39.80 17.23
C GLU A 387 7.81 -40.91 16.46
N SER A 388 7.01 -40.58 15.45
CA SER A 388 6.28 -41.52 14.62
C SER A 388 7.22 -42.36 13.74
N VAL A 389 8.31 -41.77 13.23
CA VAL A 389 9.37 -42.51 12.51
C VAL A 389 10.11 -43.46 13.44
N ASN A 390 10.51 -42.98 14.63
CA ASN A 390 11.22 -43.79 15.64
C ASN A 390 10.35 -44.94 16.19
N ALA A 391 9.03 -44.77 16.25
CA ALA A 391 8.09 -45.79 16.66
C ALA A 391 7.73 -46.79 15.50
N GLY A 392 8.21 -46.55 14.27
CA GLY A 392 7.88 -47.37 13.10
C GLY A 392 6.45 -47.17 12.57
N ILE A 393 5.76 -46.11 12.99
CA ILE A 393 4.43 -45.73 12.46
C ILE A 393 4.59 -45.19 11.04
N LEU A 394 5.59 -44.36 10.82
CA LEU A 394 6.01 -43.89 9.47
C LEU A 394 7.19 -44.76 9.03
N PRO A 395 7.09 -45.46 7.86
CA PRO A 395 8.06 -46.49 7.45
C PRO A 395 9.33 -45.91 6.80
N LYS A 396 9.37 -44.60 6.54
CA LYS A 396 10.49 -43.93 5.89
C LYS A 396 11.20 -43.00 6.87
N PRO A 397 12.52 -42.74 6.67
CA PRO A 397 13.22 -41.73 7.45
C PRO A 397 12.67 -40.32 7.15
N CYS A 398 12.82 -39.36 8.09
CA CYS A 398 12.20 -38.03 8.02
C CYS A 398 12.58 -37.24 6.75
N GLU A 399 13.78 -37.47 6.19
CA GLU A 399 14.28 -36.83 4.97
C GLU A 399 13.56 -37.28 3.70
N ASP A 400 12.99 -38.50 3.70
CA ASP A 400 12.33 -39.12 2.55
C ASP A 400 10.78 -38.99 2.61
N LEU A 401 10.27 -38.38 3.65
CA LEU A 401 8.82 -38.19 3.82
C LEU A 401 8.32 -37.05 2.94
N ARG A 402 7.18 -37.29 2.29
CA ARG A 402 6.38 -36.25 1.68
C ARG A 402 5.30 -35.78 2.63
N ILE A 403 5.39 -34.53 3.07
CA ILE A 403 4.54 -33.97 4.13
C ILE A 403 3.67 -32.85 3.55
N GLY A 404 2.35 -32.96 3.75
CA GLY A 404 1.41 -31.94 3.42
C GLY A 404 1.04 -31.10 4.64
N ILE A 405 1.07 -29.77 4.52
CA ILE A 405 0.59 -28.83 5.55
C ILE A 405 -0.71 -28.21 5.08
N VAL A 406 -1.83 -28.62 5.67
CA VAL A 406 -3.18 -28.15 5.32
C VAL A 406 -3.55 -26.95 6.19
N THR A 407 -3.79 -25.82 5.55
CA THR A 407 -4.23 -24.59 6.24
C THR A 407 -5.16 -23.78 5.38
N ALA A 408 -5.75 -22.69 5.93
CA ALA A 408 -6.55 -21.79 5.10
C ALA A 408 -5.73 -21.17 3.97
N GLY A 409 -6.33 -21.03 2.79
CA GLY A 409 -5.64 -20.50 1.62
C GLY A 409 -4.87 -19.18 1.92
N PHE A 410 -5.51 -18.23 2.59
CA PHE A 410 -4.87 -16.98 3.01
C PHE A 410 -3.70 -17.15 4.00
N HIS A 411 -3.64 -18.26 4.71
CA HIS A 411 -2.54 -18.51 5.66
C HIS A 411 -1.31 -19.13 5.01
N ILE A 412 -1.39 -19.59 3.76
CA ILE A 412 -0.28 -20.28 3.06
C ILE A 412 1.01 -19.45 3.09
N PRO A 413 1.03 -18.17 2.64
CA PRO A 413 2.27 -17.39 2.65
C PRO A 413 2.88 -17.27 4.05
N ARG A 414 2.03 -16.96 5.05
CA ARG A 414 2.46 -16.83 6.44
C ARG A 414 2.97 -18.15 7.03
N THR A 415 2.31 -19.25 6.71
CA THR A 415 2.71 -20.59 7.19
C THR A 415 4.05 -21.01 6.58
N ARG A 416 4.29 -20.73 5.28
CA ARG A 416 5.60 -20.95 4.63
C ARG A 416 6.72 -20.19 5.32
N MET A 417 6.49 -18.91 5.64
CA MET A 417 7.49 -18.08 6.34
C MET A 417 7.81 -18.64 7.73
N MET A 418 6.80 -19.09 8.47
CA MET A 418 6.99 -19.69 9.78
C MET A 418 7.70 -21.04 9.72
N ALA A 419 7.36 -21.90 8.75
CA ALA A 419 8.04 -23.18 8.52
C ALA A 419 9.52 -22.97 8.17
N ALA A 420 9.85 -21.97 7.34
CA ALA A 420 11.22 -21.63 7.00
C ALA A 420 12.08 -21.15 8.19
N ASP A 421 11.45 -20.67 9.25
CA ASP A 421 12.12 -20.29 10.51
C ASP A 421 12.37 -21.49 11.46
N ILE A 422 11.85 -22.69 11.12
CA ILE A 422 12.02 -23.94 11.87
C ILE A 422 13.00 -24.84 11.11
N PRO A 423 14.25 -25.06 11.61
CA PRO A 423 15.29 -25.80 10.88
C PRO A 423 14.91 -27.22 10.48
N TRP A 424 13.96 -27.81 11.21
CA TRP A 424 13.49 -29.17 10.91
C TRP A 424 12.88 -29.34 9.52
N TYR A 425 12.21 -28.29 9.00
CA TYR A 425 11.58 -28.33 7.67
C TYR A 425 12.55 -28.10 6.51
N ASP A 426 13.78 -27.66 6.79
CA ASP A 426 14.77 -27.37 5.75
C ASP A 426 15.15 -28.63 4.95
N GLY A 427 15.17 -28.52 3.63
CA GLY A 427 15.53 -29.59 2.71
C GLY A 427 14.51 -30.74 2.57
N LYS A 428 13.34 -30.69 3.22
CA LYS A 428 12.29 -31.71 3.14
C LYS A 428 11.25 -31.44 2.05
N ASP A 429 10.58 -32.49 1.57
CA ASP A 429 9.46 -32.38 0.61
C ASP A 429 8.18 -31.93 1.33
N ILE A 430 8.06 -30.60 1.53
CA ILE A 430 6.93 -29.97 2.19
C ILE A 430 6.00 -29.32 1.18
N VAL A 431 4.74 -29.75 1.16
CA VAL A 431 3.68 -29.25 0.28
C VAL A 431 2.67 -28.47 1.10
N PHE A 432 2.45 -27.20 0.79
CA PHE A 432 1.43 -26.36 1.45
C PHE A 432 0.09 -26.48 0.72
N ILE A 433 -0.90 -26.99 1.41
CA ILE A 433 -2.20 -27.36 0.84
C ILE A 433 -3.26 -26.34 1.28
N PRO A 434 -3.82 -25.55 0.35
CA PRO A 434 -4.87 -24.61 0.67
C PRO A 434 -6.20 -25.33 0.93
N ALA A 435 -6.85 -24.95 2.01
CA ALA A 435 -8.25 -25.23 2.29
C ALA A 435 -9.06 -23.93 2.21
N TYR A 436 -10.22 -23.97 1.57
CA TYR A 436 -11.05 -22.78 1.35
C TYR A 436 -12.38 -22.90 2.08
N GLY A 437 -12.70 -21.88 2.88
CA GLY A 437 -14.02 -21.69 3.44
C GLY A 437 -14.97 -21.02 2.44
N GLU A 438 -16.23 -20.87 2.83
CA GLU A 438 -17.29 -20.29 2.00
C GLU A 438 -16.95 -18.91 1.45
N HIS A 439 -16.32 -18.05 2.29
CA HIS A 439 -15.99 -16.65 1.97
C HIS A 439 -14.54 -16.44 1.50
N THR A 440 -13.73 -17.50 1.39
CA THR A 440 -12.27 -17.36 1.30
C THR A 440 -11.64 -18.06 0.10
N ARG A 441 -12.40 -18.18 -0.99
CA ARG A 441 -11.90 -18.75 -2.26
C ARG A 441 -11.25 -17.67 -3.13
N PRO A 442 -10.29 -18.02 -4.00
CA PRO A 442 -9.63 -17.07 -4.89
C PRO A 442 -10.58 -16.31 -5.83
N ASP A 443 -11.75 -16.88 -6.13
CA ASP A 443 -12.76 -16.34 -7.04
C ASP A 443 -13.82 -15.46 -6.37
N ASN A 444 -13.96 -15.49 -5.03
CA ASN A 444 -15.05 -14.78 -4.35
C ASN A 444 -14.63 -13.85 -3.20
N TRP A 445 -13.47 -14.04 -2.57
CA TRP A 445 -13.07 -13.31 -1.34
C TRP A 445 -13.13 -11.80 -1.47
N TYR A 446 -12.80 -11.24 -2.63
CA TYR A 446 -12.72 -9.79 -2.89
C TYR A 446 -14.11 -9.13 -2.99
N SER A 447 -15.14 -9.88 -3.36
CA SER A 447 -16.54 -9.43 -3.47
C SER A 447 -17.37 -9.70 -2.22
N ASP A 448 -16.92 -10.61 -1.36
CA ASP A 448 -17.55 -10.93 -0.09
C ASP A 448 -16.96 -10.06 1.04
N PRO A 449 -17.77 -9.30 1.81
CA PRO A 449 -17.27 -8.41 2.85
C PRO A 449 -16.44 -9.13 3.93
N GLN A 450 -16.83 -10.36 4.32
CA GLN A 450 -16.11 -11.15 5.31
C GLN A 450 -14.79 -11.67 4.73
N GLY A 451 -14.82 -12.22 3.51
CA GLY A 451 -13.63 -12.68 2.78
C GLY A 451 -12.62 -11.57 2.57
N ARG A 452 -13.09 -10.39 2.17
CA ARG A 452 -12.26 -9.20 1.98
C ARG A 452 -11.57 -8.76 3.27
N ASN A 453 -12.30 -8.68 4.37
CA ASN A 453 -11.71 -8.33 5.67
C ASN A 453 -10.64 -9.34 6.11
N ILE A 454 -10.89 -10.64 5.91
CA ILE A 454 -9.93 -11.70 6.22
C ILE A 454 -8.68 -11.54 5.33
N GLY A 455 -8.85 -11.40 4.01
CA GLY A 455 -7.73 -11.27 3.05
C GLY A 455 -6.84 -10.07 3.34
N LEU A 456 -7.42 -8.89 3.50
CA LEU A 456 -6.67 -7.68 3.83
C LEU A 456 -5.97 -7.77 5.19
N SER A 457 -6.60 -8.41 6.19
CA SER A 457 -5.98 -8.67 7.49
C SER A 457 -4.77 -9.62 7.38
N GLU A 458 -4.84 -10.64 6.53
CA GLU A 458 -3.70 -11.57 6.34
C GLU A 458 -2.54 -10.93 5.60
N ILE A 459 -2.76 -10.06 4.62
CA ILE A 459 -1.71 -9.24 4.01
C ILE A 459 -0.94 -8.47 5.10
N ALA A 460 -1.67 -7.79 5.98
CA ALA A 460 -1.07 -7.03 7.09
C ALA A 460 -0.31 -7.92 8.08
N LYS A 461 -0.75 -9.16 8.31
CA LYS A 461 -0.09 -10.11 9.22
C LYS A 461 1.18 -10.70 8.61
N CYS A 462 1.20 -11.01 7.32
CA CYS A 462 2.41 -11.49 6.62
C CYS A 462 3.57 -10.50 6.78
N CYS A 463 3.30 -9.20 6.61
CA CYS A 463 4.30 -8.15 6.79
C CYS A 463 4.86 -8.05 8.22
N ARG A 464 4.14 -8.57 9.24
CA ARG A 464 4.59 -8.55 10.65
C ARG A 464 5.58 -9.67 10.98
N ILE A 465 5.61 -10.75 10.20
CA ILE A 465 6.40 -11.95 10.47
C ILE A 465 7.74 -11.91 9.74
N GLY A 466 7.78 -11.40 8.52
CA GLY A 466 9.00 -11.38 7.71
C GLY A 466 10.13 -10.55 8.32
N LYS A 467 11.34 -11.16 8.39
CA LYS A 467 12.58 -10.47 8.78
C LYS A 467 13.22 -9.68 7.63
N LYS A 468 12.69 -9.82 6.41
CA LYS A 468 13.18 -9.16 5.18
C LYS A 468 11.99 -8.64 4.39
N TYR A 469 11.73 -7.36 4.48
CA TYR A 469 11.17 -6.52 3.47
C TYR A 469 12.05 -5.30 3.37
#